data_19e217176c2003cba1eb297a76333ab4
#
_entry.id   19e217176c2003cba1eb297a76333ab4
#
_cell.length_a   1.000
_cell.length_b   1.000
_cell.length_c   1.000
_cell.angle_alpha   90.00
_cell.angle_beta   90.00
_cell.angle_gamma   90.00
#
_symmetry.space_group_name_H-M   'P 1'
#
loop_
_entity.id
_entity.type
_entity.pdbx_description
1 polymer ?
#
loop_
_entity_poly.entity_id
_entity_poly.type
_entity_poly.pdbx_seq_one_letter_code
_entity_poly.pdbx_strand_id
1 'polypeptide(L)'
;MSFSSGSIVRVAVADDHPIVRAGVCGILSSDPRIRVVGEAEDGQQAVELVRKGGIDVLMLDLAMPVRAGLSLLRQVRDEAPDLRVVVFSAYDPESHRERAIALGASAYLAKGTAPAIILETIHQVMTRPVQKRTPASEGAPHTMLSVRQYDIFVRLVRGESVTDISHDLHLSVKTVSTHKVTLQKRLGAQSVVDLVRYAVQHELVTDTQ
;
A
#
# COMPACT_ATOMS: atom_id res chain seq x y z
N MET A 1 -10.88 -12.88 -20.91
CA MET A 1 -11.55 -11.90 -21.79
C MET A 1 -10.47 -11.01 -22.37
N SER A 2 -10.25 -11.06 -23.68
CA SER A 2 -9.26 -10.22 -24.35
C SER A 2 -9.79 -8.81 -24.44
N PHE A 3 -9.06 -7.83 -23.90
CA PHE A 3 -9.41 -6.42 -24.06
C PHE A 3 -9.29 -6.04 -25.53
N SER A 4 -10.40 -5.60 -26.11
CA SER A 4 -10.46 -5.07 -27.47
C SER A 4 -9.68 -3.73 -27.51
N SER A 5 -8.92 -3.51 -28.58
CA SER A 5 -8.09 -2.30 -28.83
C SER A 5 -8.91 -1.01 -28.96
N GLY A 6 -9.73 -0.66 -28.00
CA GLY A 6 -10.59 0.53 -28.01
C GLY A 6 -11.36 0.77 -26.72
N SER A 7 -11.25 -0.12 -25.72
CA SER A 7 -11.98 0.08 -24.45
C SER A 7 -11.26 1.11 -23.56
N ILE A 8 -12.02 2.10 -23.08
CA ILE A 8 -11.53 3.09 -22.10
C ILE A 8 -11.31 2.40 -20.76
N VAL A 9 -10.13 2.56 -20.18
CA VAL A 9 -9.77 2.09 -18.82
C VAL A 9 -10.30 3.07 -17.79
N ARG A 10 -11.16 2.61 -16.90
CA ARG A 10 -11.77 3.42 -15.83
C ARG A 10 -10.89 3.34 -14.59
N VAL A 11 -10.25 4.45 -14.22
CA VAL A 11 -9.32 4.54 -13.09
C VAL A 11 -9.93 5.37 -11.98
N ALA A 12 -9.85 4.88 -10.74
CA ALA A 12 -10.10 5.68 -9.55
C ALA A 12 -8.77 5.95 -8.84
N VAL A 13 -8.67 7.12 -8.17
CA VAL A 13 -7.47 7.56 -7.45
C VAL A 13 -7.82 7.80 -5.99
N ALA A 14 -7.11 7.15 -5.08
CA ALA A 14 -7.26 7.29 -3.64
C ALA A 14 -5.93 7.75 -3.04
N ASP A 15 -5.89 9.01 -2.57
CA ASP A 15 -4.73 9.67 -1.98
C ASP A 15 -5.20 10.83 -1.10
N ASP A 16 -4.70 10.96 0.13
CA ASP A 16 -5.08 12.02 1.05
C ASP A 16 -4.38 13.36 0.77
N HIS A 17 -3.37 13.37 -0.11
CA HIS A 17 -2.68 14.59 -0.50
C HIS A 17 -3.34 15.23 -1.74
N PRO A 18 -4.04 16.37 -1.63
CA PRO A 18 -4.79 16.95 -2.75
C PRO A 18 -3.92 17.25 -3.99
N ILE A 19 -2.68 17.73 -3.78
CA ILE A 19 -1.76 18.07 -4.88
C ILE A 19 -1.31 16.81 -5.62
N VAL A 20 -1.01 15.72 -4.89
CA VAL A 20 -0.62 14.44 -5.49
C VAL A 20 -1.79 13.85 -6.27
N ARG A 21 -2.98 13.83 -5.67
CA ARG A 21 -4.20 13.33 -6.28
C ARG A 21 -4.54 14.09 -7.58
N ALA A 22 -4.54 15.43 -7.53
CA ALA A 22 -4.76 16.25 -8.72
C ALA A 22 -3.69 16.03 -9.80
N GLY A 23 -2.41 15.90 -9.40
CA GLY A 23 -1.31 15.61 -10.32
C GLY A 23 -1.47 14.27 -11.03
N VAL A 24 -1.81 13.21 -10.28
CA VAL A 24 -2.06 11.86 -10.83
C VAL A 24 -3.27 11.88 -11.76
N CYS A 25 -4.37 12.53 -11.36
CA CYS A 25 -5.56 12.66 -12.22
C CYS A 25 -5.22 13.39 -13.53
N GLY A 26 -4.39 14.45 -13.48
CA GLY A 26 -3.90 15.16 -14.67
C GLY A 26 -3.05 14.26 -15.58
N ILE A 27 -2.13 13.47 -15.01
CA ILE A 27 -1.32 12.50 -15.77
C ILE A 27 -2.22 11.47 -16.44
N LEU A 28 -3.15 10.85 -15.72
CA LEU A 28 -4.06 9.84 -16.26
C LEU A 28 -4.94 10.42 -17.38
N SER A 29 -5.45 11.63 -17.21
CA SER A 29 -6.31 12.30 -18.19
C SER A 29 -5.55 12.73 -19.47
N SER A 30 -4.24 12.71 -19.48
CA SER A 30 -3.44 12.97 -20.68
C SER A 30 -3.47 11.80 -21.70
N ASP A 31 -3.88 10.60 -21.28
CA ASP A 31 -4.08 9.48 -22.21
C ASP A 31 -5.59 9.31 -22.53
N PRO A 32 -6.01 9.47 -23.79
CA PRO A 32 -7.43 9.37 -24.18
C PRO A 32 -8.05 8.00 -23.96
N ARG A 33 -7.23 6.97 -23.70
CA ARG A 33 -7.69 5.61 -23.37
C ARG A 33 -7.97 5.42 -21.88
N ILE A 34 -7.68 6.43 -21.04
CA ILE A 34 -7.88 6.40 -19.60
C ILE A 34 -8.95 7.43 -19.22
N ARG A 35 -9.87 7.04 -18.35
CA ARG A 35 -10.86 7.95 -17.76
C ARG A 35 -10.79 7.84 -16.24
N VAL A 36 -10.51 8.95 -15.57
CA VAL A 36 -10.67 9.04 -14.11
C VAL A 36 -12.18 9.07 -13.82
N VAL A 37 -12.65 8.10 -13.04
CA VAL A 37 -14.07 7.88 -12.72
C VAL A 37 -14.40 8.12 -11.26
N GLY A 38 -13.41 8.37 -10.41
CA GLY A 38 -13.63 8.66 -9.01
C GLY A 38 -12.34 9.03 -8.29
N GLU A 39 -12.51 9.78 -7.21
CA GLU A 39 -11.45 10.19 -6.31
C GLU A 39 -11.85 9.87 -4.87
N ALA A 40 -10.88 9.56 -4.01
CA ALA A 40 -11.05 9.37 -2.58
C ALA A 40 -9.89 10.05 -1.84
N GLU A 41 -10.18 10.66 -0.70
CA GLU A 41 -9.20 11.35 0.15
C GLU A 41 -8.89 10.59 1.45
N ASP A 42 -9.57 9.48 1.66
CA ASP A 42 -9.31 8.57 2.78
C ASP A 42 -9.65 7.12 2.42
N GLY A 43 -9.25 6.19 3.29
CA GLY A 43 -9.45 4.77 3.06
C GLY A 43 -10.90 4.32 3.11
N GLN A 44 -11.79 5.05 3.80
CA GLN A 44 -13.21 4.72 3.82
C GLN A 44 -13.87 5.07 2.49
N GLN A 45 -13.62 6.27 1.98
CA GLN A 45 -14.10 6.70 0.66
C GLN A 45 -13.57 5.78 -0.45
N ALA A 46 -12.31 5.32 -0.35
CA ALA A 46 -11.76 4.35 -1.31
C ALA A 46 -12.57 3.05 -1.33
N VAL A 47 -12.94 2.50 -0.17
CA VAL A 47 -13.77 1.30 -0.08
C VAL A 47 -15.17 1.57 -0.62
N GLU A 48 -15.77 2.72 -0.34
CA GLU A 48 -17.08 3.10 -0.87
C GLU A 48 -17.09 3.22 -2.40
N LEU A 49 -16.02 3.80 -2.98
CA LEU A 49 -15.85 3.84 -4.44
C LEU A 49 -15.78 2.43 -5.04
N VAL A 50 -15.02 1.54 -4.42
CA VAL A 50 -14.92 0.14 -4.86
C VAL A 50 -16.25 -0.57 -4.82
N ARG A 51 -17.05 -0.37 -3.76
CA ARG A 51 -18.39 -0.95 -3.63
C ARG A 51 -19.38 -0.44 -4.67
N LYS A 52 -19.28 0.82 -5.06
CA LYS A 52 -20.11 1.39 -6.16
C LYS A 52 -19.79 0.72 -7.49
N GLY A 53 -18.59 0.17 -7.63
CA GLY A 53 -18.17 -0.49 -8.86
C GLY A 53 -17.87 0.48 -10.01
N GLY A 54 -17.76 -0.08 -11.22
CA GLY A 54 -17.48 0.73 -12.39
C GLY A 54 -16.02 1.18 -12.53
N ILE A 55 -15.10 0.53 -11.82
CA ILE A 55 -13.66 0.81 -11.78
C ILE A 55 -12.92 -0.41 -12.33
N ASP A 56 -11.95 -0.19 -13.22
CA ASP A 56 -11.08 -1.23 -13.75
C ASP A 56 -9.75 -1.28 -13.00
N VAL A 57 -9.23 -0.10 -12.59
CA VAL A 57 -8.00 0.06 -11.83
C VAL A 57 -8.21 1.05 -10.69
N LEU A 58 -7.77 0.69 -9.49
CA LEU A 58 -7.65 1.62 -8.36
C LEU A 58 -6.18 1.95 -8.14
N MET A 59 -5.80 3.22 -8.26
CA MET A 59 -4.54 3.73 -7.71
C MET A 59 -4.75 4.03 -6.24
N LEU A 60 -3.96 3.42 -5.37
CA LEU A 60 -4.19 3.41 -3.92
C LEU A 60 -2.94 3.84 -3.16
N ASP A 61 -3.02 4.97 -2.45
CA ASP A 61 -2.05 5.28 -1.41
C ASP A 61 -2.33 4.44 -0.15
N LEU A 62 -1.27 3.90 0.43
CA LEU A 62 -1.34 3.13 1.67
C LEU A 62 -1.16 4.00 2.93
N ALA A 63 -0.85 5.29 2.79
CA ALA A 63 -0.58 6.17 3.92
C ALA A 63 -1.78 7.03 4.36
N MET A 64 -2.93 6.86 3.74
CA MET A 64 -4.15 7.66 4.01
C MET A 64 -4.68 7.50 5.44
N PRO A 65 -5.36 8.53 6.00
CA PRO A 65 -6.01 8.45 7.30
C PRO A 65 -7.24 7.53 7.32
N VAL A 66 -7.81 7.33 8.51
CA VAL A 66 -9.01 6.54 8.83
C VAL A 66 -8.79 5.04 8.61
N ARG A 67 -8.44 4.62 7.42
CA ARG A 67 -8.05 3.24 7.07
C ARG A 67 -6.80 3.30 6.22
N ALA A 68 -5.76 2.59 6.61
CA ALA A 68 -4.44 2.74 6.02
C ALA A 68 -3.72 1.40 5.85
N GLY A 69 -2.69 1.43 5.03
CA GLY A 69 -1.73 0.35 4.88
C GLY A 69 -2.28 -0.88 4.18
N LEU A 70 -1.60 -1.98 4.41
CA LEU A 70 -1.91 -3.25 3.77
C LEU A 70 -3.28 -3.81 4.18
N SER A 71 -3.84 -3.40 5.33
CA SER A 71 -5.20 -3.75 5.74
C SER A 71 -6.27 -3.15 4.82
N LEU A 72 -6.04 -1.92 4.33
CA LEU A 72 -6.91 -1.29 3.35
C LEU A 72 -6.83 -2.03 1.99
N LEU A 73 -5.62 -2.34 1.53
CA LEU A 73 -5.44 -3.14 0.31
C LEU A 73 -6.17 -4.49 0.44
N ARG A 74 -6.02 -5.18 1.58
CA ARG A 74 -6.72 -6.44 1.83
C ARG A 74 -8.23 -6.25 1.74
N GLN A 75 -8.79 -5.24 2.39
CA GLN A 75 -10.23 -4.96 2.36
C GLN A 75 -10.71 -4.67 0.93
N VAL A 76 -10.01 -3.85 0.17
CA VAL A 76 -10.32 -3.57 -1.24
C VAL A 76 -10.34 -4.86 -2.07
N ARG A 77 -9.38 -5.75 -1.83
CA ARG A 77 -9.30 -7.04 -2.52
C ARG A 77 -10.42 -8.01 -2.11
N ASP A 78 -10.88 -7.95 -0.85
CA ASP A 78 -12.02 -8.75 -0.38
C ASP A 78 -13.35 -8.25 -0.98
N GLU A 79 -13.53 -6.93 -1.10
CA GLU A 79 -14.72 -6.31 -1.69
C GLU A 79 -14.80 -6.48 -3.22
N ALA A 80 -13.67 -6.44 -3.92
CA ALA A 80 -13.60 -6.52 -5.38
C ALA A 80 -12.41 -7.38 -5.84
N PRO A 81 -12.53 -8.71 -5.84
CA PRO A 81 -11.46 -9.64 -6.22
C PRO A 81 -10.91 -9.45 -7.63
N ASP A 82 -11.72 -8.95 -8.56
CA ASP A 82 -11.33 -8.74 -9.96
C ASP A 82 -10.77 -7.33 -10.25
N LEU A 83 -10.86 -6.41 -9.28
CA LEU A 83 -10.32 -5.06 -9.41
C LEU A 83 -8.79 -5.11 -9.43
N ARG A 84 -8.17 -4.39 -10.34
CA ARG A 84 -6.72 -4.20 -10.35
C ARG A 84 -6.34 -3.07 -9.41
N VAL A 85 -5.42 -3.35 -8.49
CA VAL A 85 -4.96 -2.34 -7.54
C VAL A 85 -3.49 -2.02 -7.82
N VAL A 86 -3.22 -0.77 -8.16
CA VAL A 86 -1.87 -0.22 -8.27
C VAL A 86 -1.59 0.60 -7.02
N VAL A 87 -0.68 0.11 -6.18
CA VAL A 87 -0.25 0.86 -5.01
C VAL A 87 0.63 2.02 -5.46
N PHE A 88 0.38 3.22 -4.92
CA PHE A 88 1.12 4.44 -5.24
C PHE A 88 1.53 5.13 -3.92
N SER A 89 2.77 4.92 -3.48
CA SER A 89 3.21 5.29 -2.13
C SER A 89 4.45 6.18 -2.15
N ALA A 90 4.54 7.11 -1.18
CA ALA A 90 5.75 7.88 -0.94
C ALA A 90 6.89 7.03 -0.40
N TYR A 91 6.58 5.88 0.17
CA TYR A 91 7.51 4.97 0.81
C TYR A 91 7.67 3.70 -0.03
N ASP A 92 8.88 3.39 -0.49
CA ASP A 92 9.16 2.25 -1.37
C ASP A 92 10.34 1.38 -0.87
N PRO A 93 10.28 0.79 0.33
CA PRO A 93 11.17 -0.31 0.64
C PRO A 93 10.68 -1.58 -0.06
N GLU A 94 11.62 -2.39 -0.53
CA GLU A 94 11.34 -3.62 -1.27
C GLU A 94 10.38 -4.54 -0.51
N SER A 95 10.56 -4.67 0.80
CA SER A 95 9.69 -5.45 1.68
C SER A 95 8.21 -5.02 1.68
N HIS A 96 7.92 -3.72 1.44
CA HIS A 96 6.55 -3.24 1.30
C HIS A 96 5.95 -3.58 -0.06
N ARG A 97 6.76 -3.48 -1.10
CA ARG A 97 6.39 -3.86 -2.46
C ARG A 97 6.02 -5.35 -2.51
N GLU A 98 6.89 -6.22 -2.01
CA GLU A 98 6.66 -7.67 -1.98
C GLU A 98 5.38 -8.03 -1.22
N ARG A 99 5.15 -7.42 -0.07
CA ARG A 99 3.94 -7.65 0.74
C ARG A 99 2.67 -7.15 0.05
N ALA A 100 2.71 -5.98 -0.59
CA ALA A 100 1.57 -5.49 -1.36
C ALA A 100 1.22 -6.42 -2.52
N ILE A 101 2.23 -6.90 -3.24
CA ILE A 101 2.05 -7.88 -4.33
C ILE A 101 1.50 -9.21 -3.78
N ALA A 102 2.04 -9.71 -2.67
CA ALA A 102 1.54 -10.93 -2.01
C ALA A 102 0.08 -10.81 -1.56
N LEU A 103 -0.37 -9.61 -1.18
CA LEU A 103 -1.76 -9.30 -0.85
C LEU A 103 -2.64 -9.04 -2.09
N GLY A 104 -2.09 -9.17 -3.29
CA GLY A 104 -2.82 -9.09 -4.54
C GLY A 104 -2.82 -7.70 -5.20
N ALA A 105 -1.87 -6.82 -4.85
CA ALA A 105 -1.64 -5.62 -5.66
C ALA A 105 -1.14 -6.03 -7.05
N SER A 106 -1.66 -5.38 -8.09
CA SER A 106 -1.27 -5.65 -9.48
C SER A 106 0.06 -4.99 -9.85
N ALA A 107 0.39 -3.88 -9.18
CA ALA A 107 1.67 -3.18 -9.28
C ALA A 107 1.92 -2.32 -8.04
N TYR A 108 3.16 -1.86 -7.88
CA TYR A 108 3.58 -0.93 -6.85
C TYR A 108 4.46 0.16 -7.47
N LEU A 109 4.10 1.42 -7.28
CA LEU A 109 4.80 2.59 -7.79
C LEU A 109 5.14 3.56 -6.65
N ALA A 110 6.31 4.15 -6.69
CA ALA A 110 6.67 5.27 -5.82
C ALA A 110 6.01 6.57 -6.30
N LYS A 111 5.64 7.49 -5.39
CA LYS A 111 5.04 8.80 -5.74
C LYS A 111 5.97 9.70 -6.57
N GLY A 112 7.28 9.39 -6.63
CA GLY A 112 8.25 10.05 -7.51
C GLY A 112 8.37 9.44 -8.92
N THR A 113 7.55 8.44 -9.26
CA THR A 113 7.61 7.75 -10.55
C THR A 113 7.26 8.70 -11.70
N ALA A 114 8.02 8.63 -12.80
CA ALA A 114 7.81 9.46 -13.98
C ALA A 114 6.41 9.23 -14.60
N PRO A 115 5.74 10.27 -15.11
CA PRO A 115 4.38 10.18 -15.68
C PRO A 115 4.22 9.07 -16.73
N ALA A 116 5.19 8.91 -17.62
CA ALA A 116 5.15 7.89 -18.66
C ALA A 116 5.08 6.46 -18.08
N ILE A 117 5.81 6.19 -16.98
CA ILE A 117 5.81 4.88 -16.31
C ILE A 117 4.46 4.62 -15.62
N ILE A 118 3.82 5.67 -15.07
CA ILE A 118 2.48 5.55 -14.49
C ILE A 118 1.49 5.09 -15.55
N LEU A 119 1.43 5.78 -16.70
CA LEU A 119 0.54 5.43 -17.82
C LEU A 119 0.82 4.02 -18.35
N GLU A 120 2.09 3.69 -18.56
CA GLU A 120 2.50 2.36 -19.00
C GLU A 120 2.05 1.28 -18.01
N THR A 121 2.23 1.51 -16.70
CA THR A 121 1.80 0.56 -15.67
C THR A 121 0.29 0.32 -15.70
N ILE A 122 -0.52 1.38 -15.85
CA ILE A 122 -1.99 1.23 -15.99
C ILE A 122 -2.33 0.33 -17.17
N HIS A 123 -1.70 0.51 -18.32
CA HIS A 123 -1.94 -0.35 -19.48
C HIS A 123 -1.45 -1.78 -19.25
N GLN A 124 -0.27 -1.96 -18.66
CA GLN A 124 0.31 -3.28 -18.39
C GLN A 124 -0.57 -4.11 -17.43
N VAL A 125 -1.09 -3.51 -16.36
CA VAL A 125 -1.95 -4.25 -15.42
C VAL A 125 -3.28 -4.69 -16.07
N MET A 126 -3.76 -3.99 -17.09
CA MET A 126 -4.96 -4.38 -17.83
C MET A 126 -4.74 -5.60 -18.71
N THR A 127 -3.52 -5.84 -19.18
CA THR A 127 -3.19 -6.99 -20.03
C THR A 127 -2.84 -8.26 -19.24
N ARG A 128 -2.54 -8.11 -17.94
CA ARG A 128 -2.15 -9.22 -17.07
C ARG A 128 -3.36 -9.80 -16.34
N PRO A 129 -3.32 -11.10 -15.96
CA PRO A 129 -4.34 -11.65 -15.07
C PRO A 129 -4.31 -10.90 -13.73
N VAL A 130 -5.47 -10.79 -13.11
CA VAL A 130 -5.57 -10.17 -11.78
C VAL A 130 -4.76 -10.98 -10.78
N GLN A 131 -3.93 -10.29 -10.01
CA GLN A 131 -3.12 -10.92 -8.97
C GLN A 131 -4.02 -11.51 -7.88
N LYS A 132 -3.83 -12.79 -7.59
CA LYS A 132 -4.49 -13.44 -6.46
C LYS A 132 -3.59 -13.34 -5.22
N ARG A 133 -4.22 -13.24 -4.05
CA ARG A 133 -3.47 -13.29 -2.79
C ARG A 133 -2.78 -14.66 -2.66
N THR A 134 -1.57 -14.66 -2.12
CA THR A 134 -0.90 -15.91 -1.76
C THR A 134 -1.39 -16.38 -0.39
N PRO A 135 -1.58 -17.68 -0.16
CA PRO A 135 -2.01 -18.23 1.13
C PRO A 135 -1.09 -17.82 2.30
N ALA A 136 0.20 -17.65 2.04
CA ALA A 136 1.19 -17.20 3.05
C ALA A 136 0.93 -15.78 3.58
N SER A 137 0.16 -14.95 2.86
CA SER A 137 -0.22 -13.61 3.32
C SER A 137 -1.47 -13.58 4.21
N GLU A 138 -2.12 -14.72 4.42
CA GLU A 138 -3.36 -14.82 5.19
C GLU A 138 -3.08 -15.06 6.69
N GLY A 139 -3.48 -14.10 7.50
CA GLY A 139 -3.63 -14.32 8.95
C GLY A 139 -2.48 -13.90 9.86
N ALA A 140 -1.28 -13.63 9.37
CA ALA A 140 -0.19 -13.21 10.25
C ALA A 140 -0.42 -11.78 10.80
N PRO A 141 -0.29 -11.55 12.13
CA PRO A 141 -0.58 -10.24 12.74
C PRO A 141 0.18 -9.06 12.13
N HIS A 142 1.40 -9.27 11.64
CA HIS A 142 2.20 -8.22 10.99
C HIS A 142 1.60 -7.73 9.66
N THR A 143 0.75 -8.50 8.98
CA THR A 143 0.08 -8.08 7.75
C THR A 143 -0.97 -7.01 8.02
N MET A 144 -1.41 -6.85 9.28
CA MET A 144 -2.37 -5.85 9.72
C MET A 144 -1.72 -4.53 10.15
N LEU A 145 -0.40 -4.44 10.14
CA LEU A 145 0.31 -3.21 10.47
C LEU A 145 0.15 -2.18 9.34
N SER A 146 -0.06 -0.89 9.73
CA SER A 146 0.02 0.20 8.75
C SER A 146 1.44 0.31 8.20
N VAL A 147 1.61 0.98 7.04
CA VAL A 147 2.92 1.23 6.45
C VAL A 147 3.88 1.84 7.48
N ARG A 148 3.43 2.85 8.20
CA ARG A 148 4.23 3.52 9.24
C ARG A 148 4.56 2.62 10.43
N GLN A 149 3.62 1.79 10.86
CA GLN A 149 3.86 0.83 11.92
C GLN A 149 4.88 -0.23 11.50
N TYR A 150 4.78 -0.72 10.29
CA TYR A 150 5.73 -1.71 9.80
C TYR A 150 7.13 -1.13 9.61
N ASP A 151 7.26 0.10 9.14
CA ASP A 151 8.54 0.80 9.04
C ASP A 151 9.21 0.93 10.43
N ILE A 152 8.47 1.41 11.41
CA ILE A 152 8.94 1.49 12.79
C ILE A 152 9.30 0.10 13.33
N PHE A 153 8.51 -0.93 13.02
CA PHE A 153 8.78 -2.31 13.41
C PHE A 153 10.13 -2.80 12.86
N VAL A 154 10.37 -2.67 11.56
CA VAL A 154 11.61 -3.12 10.92
C VAL A 154 12.83 -2.40 11.50
N ARG A 155 12.75 -1.09 11.73
CA ARG A 155 13.82 -0.29 12.31
C ARG A 155 14.11 -0.68 13.76
N LEU A 156 13.07 -0.90 14.57
CA LEU A 156 13.23 -1.40 15.95
C LEU A 156 13.92 -2.77 15.99
N VAL A 157 13.54 -3.66 15.06
CA VAL A 157 14.15 -4.99 14.94
C VAL A 157 15.61 -4.92 14.50
N ARG A 158 15.98 -3.92 13.70
CA ARG A 158 17.38 -3.62 13.32
C ARG A 158 18.19 -2.95 14.42
N GLY A 159 17.58 -2.66 15.57
CA GLY A 159 18.26 -2.06 16.72
C GLY A 159 18.28 -0.54 16.75
N GLU A 160 17.57 0.13 15.84
CA GLU A 160 17.48 1.60 15.86
C GLU A 160 16.74 2.08 17.11
N SER A 161 17.20 3.18 17.71
CA SER A 161 16.51 3.78 18.84
C SER A 161 15.25 4.53 18.44
N VAL A 162 14.30 4.67 19.37
CA VAL A 162 13.07 5.46 19.15
C VAL A 162 13.42 6.92 18.75
N THR A 163 14.53 7.45 19.25
CA THR A 163 15.00 8.79 18.94
C THR A 163 15.48 8.89 17.50
N ASP A 164 16.32 7.95 17.04
CA ASP A 164 16.84 7.93 15.67
C ASP A 164 15.67 7.77 14.68
N ILE A 165 14.77 6.83 14.96
CA ILE A 165 13.55 6.61 14.16
C ILE A 165 12.70 7.88 14.07
N SER A 166 12.56 8.62 15.19
CA SER A 166 11.78 9.86 15.22
C SER A 166 12.39 10.95 14.36
N HIS A 167 13.72 11.07 14.40
CA HIS A 167 14.45 12.03 13.59
C HIS A 167 14.33 11.73 12.10
N ASP A 168 14.62 10.49 11.69
CA ASP A 168 14.61 10.08 10.29
C ASP A 168 13.21 10.11 9.67
N LEU A 169 12.20 9.79 10.44
CA LEU A 169 10.81 9.78 9.98
C LEU A 169 10.10 11.13 10.13
N HIS A 170 10.82 12.17 10.63
CA HIS A 170 10.27 13.50 10.93
C HIS A 170 9.04 13.45 11.84
N LEU A 171 9.06 12.58 12.85
CA LEU A 171 8.01 12.38 13.84
C LEU A 171 8.48 12.83 15.23
N SER A 172 7.53 13.05 16.15
CA SER A 172 7.90 13.21 17.55
C SER A 172 8.29 11.84 18.18
N VAL A 173 9.20 11.85 19.15
CA VAL A 173 9.56 10.67 19.96
C VAL A 173 8.31 10.04 20.59
N LYS A 174 7.36 10.88 21.03
CA LYS A 174 6.07 10.44 21.57
C LYS A 174 5.25 9.66 20.54
N THR A 175 5.21 10.13 19.29
CA THR A 175 4.50 9.46 18.19
C THR A 175 5.09 8.10 17.90
N VAL A 176 6.42 8.01 17.79
CA VAL A 176 7.11 6.72 17.55
C VAL A 176 6.88 5.76 18.73
N SER A 177 6.96 6.26 19.98
CA SER A 177 6.68 5.46 21.17
C SER A 177 5.24 4.92 21.17
N THR A 178 4.26 5.73 20.76
CA THR A 178 2.86 5.29 20.64
C THR A 178 2.71 4.18 19.58
N HIS A 179 3.37 4.33 18.44
CA HIS A 179 3.41 3.27 17.42
C HIS A 179 4.07 2.00 17.97
N LYS A 180 5.20 2.10 18.67
CA LYS A 180 5.88 0.95 19.30
C LYS A 180 4.94 0.18 20.23
N VAL A 181 4.24 0.86 21.13
CA VAL A 181 3.27 0.22 22.04
C VAL A 181 2.16 -0.48 21.26
N THR A 182 1.63 0.17 20.23
CA THR A 182 0.59 -0.42 19.37
C THR A 182 1.08 -1.65 18.61
N LEU A 183 2.33 -1.61 18.10
CA LEU A 183 2.98 -2.76 17.46
C LEU A 183 3.09 -3.93 18.41
N GLN A 184 3.67 -3.69 19.61
CA GLN A 184 3.88 -4.72 20.61
C GLN A 184 2.55 -5.40 20.96
N LYS A 185 1.50 -4.61 21.19
CA LYS A 185 0.17 -5.15 21.47
C LYS A 185 -0.39 -6.00 20.31
N ARG A 186 -0.25 -5.54 19.07
CA ARG A 186 -0.76 -6.25 17.88
C ARG A 186 0.00 -7.54 17.59
N LEU A 187 1.30 -7.55 17.83
CA LEU A 187 2.17 -8.71 17.58
C LEU A 187 2.32 -9.63 18.78
N GLY A 188 1.65 -9.33 19.90
CA GLY A 188 1.76 -10.11 21.14
C GLY A 188 3.14 -10.03 21.81
N ALA A 189 3.92 -8.96 21.52
CA ALA A 189 5.27 -8.75 22.03
C ALA A 189 5.24 -7.85 23.27
N GLN A 190 6.06 -8.15 24.28
CA GLN A 190 6.21 -7.34 25.48
C GLN A 190 7.46 -6.47 25.43
N SER A 191 8.43 -6.84 24.61
CA SER A 191 9.73 -6.18 24.47
C SER A 191 10.17 -6.04 23.01
N VAL A 192 11.25 -5.26 22.75
CA VAL A 192 11.86 -5.22 21.41
C VAL A 192 12.48 -6.58 21.06
N VAL A 193 12.99 -7.32 22.04
CA VAL A 193 13.53 -8.66 21.82
C VAL A 193 12.43 -9.61 21.30
N ASP A 194 11.19 -9.48 21.79
CA ASP A 194 10.08 -10.28 21.29
C ASP A 194 9.70 -9.88 19.85
N LEU A 195 9.84 -8.59 19.50
CA LEU A 195 9.66 -8.14 18.12
C LEU A 195 10.73 -8.73 17.19
N VAL A 196 11.99 -8.79 17.65
CA VAL A 196 13.09 -9.44 16.89
C VAL A 196 12.78 -10.93 16.69
N ARG A 197 12.41 -11.64 17.76
CA ARG A 197 12.04 -13.05 17.67
C ARG A 197 10.87 -13.29 16.72
N TYR A 198 9.87 -12.43 16.79
CA TYR A 198 8.72 -12.47 15.88
C TYR A 198 9.17 -12.26 14.42
N ALA A 199 10.04 -11.30 14.16
CA ALA A 199 10.56 -11.02 12.82
C ALA A 199 11.32 -12.21 12.24
N VAL A 200 12.18 -12.84 13.02
CA VAL A 200 12.93 -14.05 12.61
C VAL A 200 11.98 -15.22 12.34
N GLN A 201 11.01 -15.46 13.23
CA GLN A 201 10.04 -16.56 13.08
C GLN A 201 9.19 -16.43 11.82
N HIS A 202 8.94 -15.20 11.35
CA HIS A 202 8.10 -14.92 10.18
C HIS A 202 8.93 -14.51 8.95
N GLU A 203 10.25 -14.70 8.97
CA GLU A 203 11.17 -14.37 7.86
C GLU A 203 11.02 -12.92 7.35
N LEU A 204 10.71 -11.97 8.26
CA LEU A 204 10.47 -10.56 7.92
C LEU A 204 11.75 -9.71 7.85
N VAL A 205 12.85 -10.25 8.32
CA VAL A 205 14.18 -9.65 8.28
C VAL A 205 15.14 -10.75 7.87
N THR A 206 15.70 -10.64 6.69
CA THR A 206 16.87 -11.43 6.29
C THR A 206 18.08 -10.89 7.01
N ASP A 207 18.88 -11.74 7.62
CA ASP A 207 20.21 -11.39 8.14
C ASP A 207 21.04 -10.77 7.01
N THR A 208 21.15 -9.46 7.02
CA THR A 208 22.18 -8.78 6.21
C THR A 208 23.42 -8.75 7.09
N GLN A 209 24.36 -9.66 6.78
CA GLN A 209 25.74 -9.55 7.25
C GLN A 209 26.35 -8.20 6.87
#